data_bc0d0429872b352a3165b1b9e81ed28a
#
_entry.id   bc0d0429872b352a3165b1b9e81ed28a
#
_cell.length_a   1.000
_cell.length_b   1.000
_cell.length_c   1.000
_cell.angle_alpha   90.00
_cell.angle_beta   90.00
_cell.angle_gamma   90.00
#
_symmetry.space_group_name_H-M   'P 1'
#
loop_
_entity.id
_entity.type
_entity.pdbx_description
1 polymer ?
#
loop_
_entity_poly.entity_id
_entity_poly.type
_entity_poly.pdbx_seq_one_letter_code
_entity_poly.pdbx_strand_id
1 'polypeptide(L)' 'MQMTKEQFKTIRTELEYTQNEFANLLGITIRMISYYESGQRPISKTVSILTNRIYQDEK' A
#
# COMPACT_ATOMS: atom_id res chain seq x y z
N MET A 1 -8.48 -2.95 -12.71
CA MET A 1 -7.50 -3.96 -12.36
C MET A 1 -7.03 -3.82 -10.93
N GLN A 2 -6.94 -4.91 -10.20
CA GLN A 2 -6.53 -4.86 -8.81
C GLN A 2 -5.01 -4.82 -8.69
N MET A 3 -4.53 -4.04 -7.73
CA MET A 3 -3.11 -4.00 -7.42
C MET A 3 -2.67 -5.32 -6.80
N THR A 4 -1.53 -5.85 -7.23
CA THR A 4 -0.99 -7.07 -6.64
C THR A 4 -0.23 -6.74 -5.35
N LYS A 5 -0.03 -7.76 -4.50
CA LYS A 5 0.72 -7.59 -3.27
C LYS A 5 2.16 -7.15 -3.56
N GLU A 6 2.73 -7.65 -4.64
CA GLU A 6 4.08 -7.28 -5.06
C GLU A 6 4.15 -5.81 -5.45
N GLN A 7 3.17 -5.34 -6.22
CA GLN A 7 3.12 -3.92 -6.61
C GLN A 7 2.99 -3.02 -5.39
N PHE A 8 2.12 -3.40 -4.45
CA PHE A 8 1.89 -2.62 -3.24
C PHE A 8 3.17 -2.48 -2.42
N LYS A 9 3.84 -3.60 -2.17
CA LYS A 9 5.09 -3.59 -1.40
C LYS A 9 6.19 -2.82 -2.12
N THR A 10 6.29 -3.01 -3.43
CA THR A 10 7.29 -2.32 -4.24
C THR A 10 7.11 -0.79 -4.14
N ILE A 11 5.87 -0.33 -4.28
CA ILE A 11 5.58 1.11 -4.18
C ILE A 11 5.99 1.63 -2.81
N ARG A 12 5.60 0.93 -1.75
CA ARG A 12 5.95 1.35 -0.39
C ARG A 12 7.45 1.45 -0.20
N THR A 13 8.19 0.43 -0.64
CA THR A 13 9.64 0.41 -0.44
C THR A 13 10.36 1.43 -1.31
N GLU A 14 9.89 1.65 -2.53
CA GLU A 14 10.46 2.69 -3.40
C GLU A 14 10.28 4.08 -2.81
N LEU A 15 9.18 4.32 -2.13
CA LEU A 15 8.91 5.59 -1.46
C LEU A 15 9.58 5.67 -0.10
N GLU A 16 10.25 4.60 0.32
CA GLU A 16 11.02 4.51 1.56
C GLU A 16 10.17 4.66 2.83
N TYR A 17 8.93 4.20 2.77
CA TYR A 17 8.05 4.17 3.93
C TYR A 17 8.15 2.84 4.65
N THR A 18 8.16 2.89 5.99
CA THR A 18 7.93 1.68 6.78
C THR A 18 6.46 1.31 6.67
N GLN A 19 6.13 0.07 7.09
CA GLN A 19 4.73 -0.35 7.12
C GLN A 19 3.88 0.58 7.98
N ASN A 20 4.41 0.99 9.13
CA ASN A 20 3.68 1.86 10.04
C ASN A 20 3.45 3.24 9.42
N GLU A 21 4.47 3.80 8.79
CA GLU A 21 4.34 5.10 8.13
C GLU A 21 3.32 5.05 7.00
N PHE A 22 3.35 3.98 6.22
CA PHE A 22 2.44 3.85 5.09
C PHE A 22 1.01 3.64 5.56
N ALA A 23 0.84 2.88 6.65
CA ALA A 23 -0.49 2.69 7.26
C ALA A 23 -1.08 4.02 7.69
N ASN A 24 -0.28 4.86 8.35
CA ASN A 24 -0.73 6.18 8.76
C ASN A 24 -1.11 7.05 7.57
N LEU A 25 -0.32 6.99 6.52
CA LEU A 25 -0.56 7.78 5.31
C LEU A 25 -1.85 7.36 4.61
N LEU A 26 -2.14 6.06 4.59
CA LEU A 26 -3.34 5.52 3.96
C LEU A 26 -4.56 5.56 4.88
N GLY A 27 -4.38 5.84 6.16
CA GLY A 27 -5.47 5.86 7.13
C GLY A 27 -5.98 4.47 7.50
N ILE A 28 -5.11 3.47 7.45
CA ILE A 28 -5.45 2.09 7.80
C ILE A 28 -4.48 1.60 8.87
N THR A 29 -4.74 0.41 9.42
CA THR A 29 -3.89 -0.15 10.46
C THR A 29 -2.66 -0.82 9.85
N ILE A 30 -1.60 -0.94 10.66
CA ILE A 30 -0.40 -1.65 10.22
C ILE A 30 -0.73 -3.12 9.94
N ARG A 31 -1.72 -3.68 10.65
CA ARG A 31 -2.15 -5.06 10.42
C ARG A 31 -2.71 -5.22 9.00
N MET A 32 -3.45 -4.23 8.51
CA MET A 32 -3.97 -4.28 7.15
C MET A 32 -2.85 -4.23 6.11
N ILE A 33 -1.82 -3.40 6.35
CA ILE A 33 -0.64 -3.38 5.49
C ILE A 33 -0.02 -4.78 5.41
N SER A 34 0.13 -5.42 6.56
CA SER A 34 0.70 -6.76 6.63
C SER A 34 -0.14 -7.77 5.85
N TYR A 35 -1.46 -7.71 5.99
CA TYR A 35 -2.38 -8.60 5.26
C TYR A 35 -2.26 -8.38 3.75
N TYR A 36 -2.17 -7.13 3.30
CA TYR A 36 -2.04 -6.84 1.89
C TYR A 36 -0.72 -7.35 1.32
N GLU A 37 0.37 -7.16 2.06
CA GLU A 37 1.70 -7.53 1.57
C GLU A 37 1.94 -9.04 1.62
N SER A 38 1.27 -9.74 2.51
CA SER A 38 1.36 -11.21 2.59
C SER A 38 0.40 -11.91 1.66
N GLY A 39 -0.56 -11.18 1.09
CA GLY A 39 -1.57 -11.76 0.22
C GLY A 39 -2.73 -12.38 0.94
N GLN A 40 -2.84 -12.19 2.26
CA GLN A 40 -3.96 -12.74 3.03
C GLN A 40 -5.29 -12.06 2.71
N ARG A 41 -5.23 -10.81 2.25
CA ARG A 41 -6.42 -10.07 1.83
C ARG A 41 -6.13 -9.39 0.50
N PRO A 42 -7.11 -9.35 -0.41
CA PRO A 42 -6.93 -8.58 -1.65
C PRO A 42 -6.90 -7.09 -1.32
N ILE A 43 -6.09 -6.35 -2.06
CA ILE A 43 -6.00 -4.91 -1.87
C ILE A 43 -7.27 -4.28 -2.44
N SER A 44 -7.99 -3.53 -1.60
CA SER A 44 -9.25 -2.93 -2.02
C SER A 44 -9.01 -1.90 -3.13
N LYS A 45 -10.06 -1.64 -3.90
CA LYS A 45 -9.98 -0.64 -4.97
C LYS A 45 -9.62 0.73 -4.42
N THR A 46 -10.21 1.10 -3.29
CA THR A 46 -9.93 2.39 -2.66
C THR A 46 -8.47 2.52 -2.28
N VAL A 47 -7.91 1.49 -1.64
CA VAL A 47 -6.50 1.49 -1.24
C VAL A 47 -5.60 1.50 -2.46
N SER A 48 -5.95 0.76 -3.51
CA SER A 48 -5.19 0.76 -4.76
C SER A 48 -5.12 2.15 -5.37
N ILE A 49 -6.24 2.84 -5.42
CA ILE A 49 -6.31 4.20 -5.99
C ILE A 49 -5.45 5.16 -5.16
N LEU A 50 -5.59 5.11 -3.83
CA LEU A 50 -4.82 5.98 -2.94
C LEU A 50 -3.32 5.71 -3.07
N THR A 51 -2.94 4.43 -3.11
CA THR A 51 -1.54 4.04 -3.23
C THR A 51 -0.93 4.55 -4.54
N ASN A 52 -1.64 4.38 -5.64
CA ASN A 52 -1.18 4.88 -6.94
C ASN A 52 -1.05 6.39 -6.94
N ARG A 53 -2.01 7.10 -6.34
CA ARG A 53 -1.97 8.55 -6.27
C ARG A 53 -0.76 9.04 -5.46
N ILE A 54 -0.51 8.41 -4.32
CA ILE A 54 0.64 8.76 -3.49
C ILE A 54 1.93 8.52 -4.26
N TYR A 55 2.01 7.39 -4.96
CA TYR A 55 3.19 7.06 -5.74
C TYR A 55 3.46 8.10 -6.83
N GLN A 56 2.42 8.54 -7.53
CA GLN A 56 2.55 9.55 -8.56
C GLN A 56 2.93 10.90 -8.00
N ASP A 57 2.35 11.28 -6.86
CA ASP A 57 2.58 12.59 -6.26
C ASP A 57 3.99 12.72 -5.70
N GLU A 58 4.57 11.63 -5.18
CA GLU A 58 5.87 11.68 -4.53
C GLU A 58 7.01 11.25 -5.45
N LYS A 59 6.68 10.69 -6.59
CA LYS A 59 7.68 10.31 -7.57
C LYS A 59 7.87 11.40 -8.61
#